data_27c6b85cc634353de207591ed544876f
#
_entry.id   27c6b85cc634353de207591ed544876f
#
_cell.length_a   1.000
_cell.length_b   1.000
_cell.length_c   1.000
_cell.angle_alpha   90.00
_cell.angle_beta   90.00
_cell.angle_gamma   90.00
#
_symmetry.space_group_name_H-M   'P 1'
#
loop_
_entity.id
_entity.type
_entity.pdbx_description
1 polymer ?
#
loop_
_entity_poly.entity_id
_entity_poly.type
_entity_poly.pdbx_seq_one_letter_code
_entity_poly.pdbx_strand_id
1 'polypeptide(L)'
;MSDTKQATGAEQAERAGEAFLEAERKTIDRLLPGLDERLAGHPLEELESRESPAIEYFRESGASNILIPSEYDGVGATAVEALRVQRAIGSRAPSLAIAATMHSFSLAGLLALAAETEEKDSVEWMLLQGLAQNKLLVASGFAEGKSGQGLFAPTMRARRDGENWLLSGSKKPCSLAYSMDLMATSCAMEGDGGEFEGYAIAVVSSQLPGIEVEPFWSAPVLTGAQSECVTLRDVEIHDELMIRMGEDDGTGLDDLQTIGVVWFELLMTASYLGMASALVERVLKEGKSDANSKVQVAYEIEASMAALESVGHEIDGGRNVVELALRSVLVRYAAQDAIARAAASSVEQLGGMAFIGSRDVGYLAAATRALAFHPPPRLRSGDALLEALHGAELAVA
;
A
#
# COMPACT_ATOMS: atom_id res chain seq x y z
N MET A 1 -48.79 -15.53 -16.48
CA MET A 1 -47.76 -16.56 -16.72
C MET A 1 -46.49 -15.80 -17.01
N SER A 2 -45.61 -15.73 -16.03
CA SER A 2 -44.32 -14.99 -16.09
C SER A 2 -43.29 -15.94 -16.66
N ASP A 3 -42.83 -15.69 -17.87
CA ASP A 3 -41.67 -16.34 -18.48
C ASP A 3 -40.39 -15.85 -17.79
N THR A 4 -40.01 -16.51 -16.71
CA THR A 4 -38.66 -16.39 -16.16
C THR A 4 -37.78 -17.29 -17.02
N LYS A 5 -37.15 -16.72 -18.08
CA LYS A 5 -36.06 -17.42 -18.78
C LYS A 5 -34.98 -17.74 -17.75
N GLN A 6 -34.74 -19.04 -17.50
CA GLN A 6 -33.56 -19.48 -16.76
C GLN A 6 -32.32 -19.04 -17.57
N ALA A 7 -31.45 -18.24 -16.93
CA ALA A 7 -30.19 -17.84 -17.51
C ALA A 7 -29.35 -19.08 -17.85
N THR A 8 -28.66 -19.07 -18.98
CA THR A 8 -27.75 -20.14 -19.39
C THR A 8 -26.61 -20.28 -18.37
N GLY A 9 -25.99 -21.44 -18.29
CA GLY A 9 -24.88 -21.67 -17.35
C GLY A 9 -23.70 -20.68 -17.51
N ALA A 10 -23.49 -20.18 -18.74
CA ALA A 10 -22.49 -19.16 -19.03
C ALA A 10 -22.89 -17.78 -18.47
N GLU A 11 -24.15 -17.35 -18.64
CA GLU A 11 -24.66 -16.09 -18.06
C GLU A 11 -24.67 -16.13 -16.52
N GLN A 12 -24.91 -17.31 -15.92
CA GLN A 12 -24.83 -17.48 -14.47
C GLN A 12 -23.40 -17.39 -13.96
N ALA A 13 -22.40 -17.96 -14.68
CA ALA A 13 -21.00 -17.89 -14.33
C ALA A 13 -20.42 -16.45 -14.44
N GLU A 14 -20.82 -15.72 -15.47
CA GLU A 14 -20.44 -14.34 -15.67
C GLU A 14 -20.98 -13.44 -14.54
N ARG A 15 -22.27 -13.58 -14.20
CA ARG A 15 -22.90 -12.87 -13.07
C ARG A 15 -22.27 -13.23 -11.72
N ALA A 16 -21.87 -14.49 -11.50
CA ALA A 16 -21.23 -14.89 -10.25
C ALA A 16 -19.85 -14.25 -10.06
N GLY A 17 -19.08 -14.12 -11.15
CA GLY A 17 -17.80 -13.42 -11.10
C GLY A 17 -17.93 -11.91 -10.88
N GLU A 18 -18.94 -11.27 -11.47
CA GLU A 18 -19.23 -9.85 -11.28
C GLU A 18 -19.68 -9.55 -9.83
N ALA A 19 -20.47 -10.43 -9.24
CA ALA A 19 -20.96 -10.27 -7.87
C ALA A 19 -19.87 -10.39 -6.80
N PHE A 20 -18.78 -11.13 -7.07
CA PHE A 20 -17.74 -11.42 -6.09
C PHE A 20 -16.97 -10.17 -5.62
N LEU A 21 -16.71 -9.19 -6.51
CA LEU A 21 -16.07 -7.91 -6.20
C LEU A 21 -17.02 -6.71 -6.37
N GLU A 22 -18.32 -6.94 -6.29
CA GLU A 22 -19.31 -5.90 -6.58
C GLU A 22 -19.22 -4.68 -5.64
N ALA A 23 -18.98 -4.94 -4.34
CA ALA A 23 -18.86 -3.87 -3.35
C ALA A 23 -17.62 -2.99 -3.60
N GLU A 24 -16.48 -3.62 -3.91
CA GLU A 24 -15.23 -2.93 -4.22
C GLU A 24 -15.35 -2.12 -5.50
N ARG A 25 -15.91 -2.71 -6.56
CA ARG A 25 -16.11 -2.03 -7.85
C ARG A 25 -17.09 -0.88 -7.75
N LYS A 26 -18.20 -1.04 -7.05
CA LYS A 26 -19.12 0.07 -6.78
C LYS A 26 -18.46 1.19 -5.98
N THR A 27 -17.60 0.85 -5.05
CA THR A 27 -16.87 1.84 -4.25
C THR A 27 -15.88 2.63 -5.11
N ILE A 28 -15.06 1.95 -5.92
CA ILE A 28 -14.10 2.62 -6.80
C ILE A 28 -14.81 3.46 -7.87
N ASP A 29 -15.89 2.97 -8.47
CA ASP A 29 -16.66 3.71 -9.49
C ASP A 29 -17.29 4.97 -8.92
N ARG A 30 -17.75 4.92 -7.67
CA ARG A 30 -18.35 6.07 -6.99
C ARG A 30 -17.30 7.13 -6.61
N LEU A 31 -16.15 6.72 -6.09
CA LEU A 31 -15.11 7.62 -5.59
C LEU A 31 -14.18 8.12 -6.70
N LEU A 32 -13.89 7.26 -7.67
CA LEU A 32 -12.88 7.44 -8.71
C LEU A 32 -13.46 7.02 -10.08
N PRO A 33 -14.48 7.75 -10.59
CA PRO A 33 -15.19 7.36 -11.80
C PRO A 33 -14.26 7.08 -12.99
N GLY A 34 -14.44 5.90 -13.61
CA GLY A 34 -13.71 5.48 -14.80
C GLY A 34 -12.34 4.84 -14.53
N LEU A 35 -11.84 4.80 -13.30
CA LEU A 35 -10.53 4.18 -13.02
C LEU A 35 -10.58 2.65 -13.22
N ASP A 36 -11.57 1.94 -12.66
CA ASP A 36 -11.71 0.48 -12.84
C ASP A 36 -11.89 0.11 -14.31
N GLU A 37 -12.70 0.88 -15.06
CA GLU A 37 -12.93 0.66 -16.50
C GLU A 37 -11.63 0.83 -17.30
N ARG A 38 -10.85 1.88 -17.04
CA ARG A 38 -9.56 2.10 -17.71
C ARG A 38 -8.60 0.96 -17.43
N LEU A 39 -8.46 0.53 -16.17
CA LEU A 39 -7.60 -0.60 -15.81
C LEU A 39 -8.09 -1.91 -16.45
N ALA A 40 -9.40 -2.16 -16.46
CA ALA A 40 -9.98 -3.34 -17.10
C ALA A 40 -9.78 -3.37 -18.62
N GLY A 41 -9.57 -2.21 -19.25
CA GLY A 41 -9.35 -2.06 -20.70
C GLY A 41 -7.97 -2.54 -21.18
N HIS A 42 -7.04 -2.84 -20.28
CA HIS A 42 -5.67 -3.26 -20.61
C HIS A 42 -5.39 -4.70 -20.20
N PRO A 43 -4.56 -5.44 -20.96
CA PRO A 43 -4.05 -6.73 -20.54
C PRO A 43 -3.14 -6.57 -19.31
N LEU A 44 -3.13 -7.56 -18.42
CA LEU A 44 -2.33 -7.52 -17.19
C LEU A 44 -0.84 -7.30 -17.48
N GLU A 45 -0.31 -7.90 -18.54
CA GLU A 45 1.11 -7.75 -18.94
C GLU A 45 1.50 -6.28 -19.17
N GLU A 46 0.59 -5.48 -19.75
CA GLU A 46 0.83 -4.05 -19.97
C GLU A 46 0.78 -3.27 -18.67
N LEU A 47 -0.22 -3.54 -17.81
CA LEU A 47 -0.38 -2.89 -16.51
C LEU A 47 0.78 -3.21 -15.54
N GLU A 48 1.45 -4.34 -15.73
CA GLU A 48 2.54 -4.81 -14.86
C GLU A 48 3.94 -4.49 -15.41
N SER A 49 4.03 -3.82 -16.57
CA SER A 49 5.29 -3.37 -17.15
C SER A 49 5.84 -2.13 -16.43
N ARG A 50 7.12 -1.82 -16.61
CA ARG A 50 7.73 -0.57 -16.12
C ARG A 50 7.12 0.68 -16.76
N GLU A 51 6.63 0.55 -17.97
CA GLU A 51 6.05 1.61 -18.79
C GLU A 51 4.51 1.61 -18.69
N SER A 52 3.98 0.99 -17.62
CA SER A 52 2.55 0.86 -17.38
C SER A 52 1.85 2.22 -17.37
N PRO A 53 0.70 2.36 -18.03
CA PRO A 53 -0.10 3.58 -17.94
C PRO A 53 -0.87 3.68 -16.60
N ALA A 54 -0.84 2.65 -15.77
CA ALA A 54 -1.67 2.53 -14.59
C ALA A 54 -1.41 3.63 -13.55
N ILE A 55 -0.14 4.04 -13.36
CA ILE A 55 0.23 5.11 -12.43
C ILE A 55 -0.36 6.45 -12.89
N GLU A 56 -0.34 6.72 -14.19
CA GLU A 56 -0.94 7.96 -14.72
C GLU A 56 -2.48 7.93 -14.58
N TYR A 57 -3.11 6.78 -14.81
CA TYR A 57 -4.55 6.62 -14.56
C TYR A 57 -4.92 6.86 -13.09
N PHE A 58 -4.08 6.39 -12.17
CA PHE A 58 -4.21 6.64 -10.74
C PHE A 58 -4.11 8.14 -10.42
N ARG A 59 -3.11 8.83 -10.98
CA ARG A 59 -2.93 10.29 -10.84
C ARG A 59 -4.13 11.06 -11.41
N GLU A 60 -4.50 10.82 -12.66
CA GLU A 60 -5.56 11.54 -13.36
C GLU A 60 -6.93 11.39 -12.70
N SER A 61 -7.24 10.18 -12.18
CA SER A 61 -8.50 9.91 -11.47
C SER A 61 -8.63 10.63 -10.13
N GLY A 62 -7.54 11.17 -9.58
CA GLY A 62 -7.48 11.73 -8.23
C GLY A 62 -7.35 10.67 -7.12
N ALA A 63 -7.05 9.43 -7.48
CA ALA A 63 -6.87 8.35 -6.51
C ALA A 63 -5.69 8.60 -5.56
N SER A 64 -4.69 9.40 -5.98
CA SER A 64 -3.61 9.89 -5.11
C SER A 64 -4.12 10.67 -3.89
N ASN A 65 -5.33 11.23 -3.95
CA ASN A 65 -5.90 12.07 -2.90
C ASN A 65 -6.97 11.33 -2.08
N ILE A 66 -7.02 10.01 -2.16
CA ILE A 66 -8.15 9.22 -1.64
C ILE A 66 -8.40 9.43 -0.14
N LEU A 67 -7.34 9.58 0.66
CA LEU A 67 -7.43 9.78 2.10
C LEU A 67 -7.56 11.25 2.51
N ILE A 68 -7.19 12.20 1.65
CA ILE A 68 -7.24 13.62 1.98
C ILE A 68 -8.71 14.05 2.07
N PRO A 69 -9.11 14.75 3.17
CA PRO A 69 -10.49 15.20 3.33
C PRO A 69 -10.96 16.11 2.19
N SER A 70 -12.24 16.08 1.87
CA SER A 70 -12.83 16.89 0.80
C SER A 70 -12.75 18.40 1.04
N GLU A 71 -12.67 18.83 2.31
CA GLU A 71 -12.44 20.24 2.66
C GLU A 71 -11.06 20.74 2.26
N TYR A 72 -10.09 19.82 1.98
CA TYR A 72 -8.75 20.10 1.46
C TYR A 72 -8.56 19.56 0.03
N ASP A 73 -9.62 19.59 -0.77
CA ASP A 73 -9.64 19.21 -2.20
C ASP A 73 -9.32 17.71 -2.45
N GLY A 74 -9.41 16.85 -1.43
CA GLY A 74 -9.25 15.41 -1.54
C GLY A 74 -10.55 14.68 -1.84
N VAL A 75 -10.48 13.35 -1.91
CA VAL A 75 -11.65 12.45 -2.10
C VAL A 75 -12.40 12.22 -0.79
N GLY A 76 -11.71 12.20 0.34
CA GLY A 76 -12.28 12.02 1.68
C GLY A 76 -12.88 10.63 1.90
N ALA A 77 -12.25 9.59 1.36
CA ALA A 77 -12.68 8.22 1.59
C ALA A 77 -12.52 7.81 3.04
N THR A 78 -13.48 7.05 3.57
CA THR A 78 -13.33 6.37 4.85
C THR A 78 -12.26 5.27 4.77
N ALA A 79 -11.81 4.76 5.91
CA ALA A 79 -10.84 3.67 5.93
C ALA A 79 -11.37 2.43 5.20
N VAL A 80 -12.62 2.04 5.45
CA VAL A 80 -13.24 0.90 4.76
C VAL A 80 -13.32 1.13 3.25
N GLU A 81 -13.69 2.34 2.81
CA GLU A 81 -13.74 2.67 1.39
C GLU A 81 -12.36 2.62 0.73
N ALA A 82 -11.32 3.13 1.41
CA ALA A 82 -9.95 3.04 0.92
C ALA A 82 -9.49 1.58 0.77
N LEU A 83 -9.83 0.70 1.71
CA LEU A 83 -9.53 -0.73 1.63
C LEU A 83 -10.24 -1.42 0.46
N ARG A 84 -11.51 -1.09 0.20
CA ARG A 84 -12.27 -1.60 -0.94
C ARG A 84 -11.68 -1.14 -2.27
N VAL A 85 -11.36 0.15 -2.38
CA VAL A 85 -10.68 0.69 -3.57
C VAL A 85 -9.36 0.00 -3.80
N GLN A 86 -8.57 -0.20 -2.74
CA GLN A 86 -7.27 -0.85 -2.82
C GLN A 86 -7.38 -2.31 -3.27
N ARG A 87 -8.39 -3.06 -2.77
CA ARG A 87 -8.68 -4.42 -3.25
C ARG A 87 -9.12 -4.43 -4.72
N ALA A 88 -9.96 -3.48 -5.13
CA ALA A 88 -10.37 -3.35 -6.53
C ALA A 88 -9.17 -3.12 -7.45
N ILE A 89 -8.30 -2.14 -7.12
CA ILE A 89 -7.07 -1.87 -7.87
C ILE A 89 -6.18 -3.12 -7.92
N GLY A 90 -5.98 -3.80 -6.79
CA GLY A 90 -5.16 -5.02 -6.72
C GLY A 90 -5.67 -6.17 -7.59
N SER A 91 -6.98 -6.22 -7.83
CA SER A 91 -7.60 -7.22 -8.72
C SER A 91 -7.37 -6.94 -10.21
N ARG A 92 -7.01 -5.70 -10.58
CA ARG A 92 -6.75 -5.26 -11.96
C ARG A 92 -5.26 -5.08 -12.25
N ALA A 93 -4.58 -4.38 -11.36
CA ALA A 93 -3.21 -3.91 -11.55
C ALA A 93 -2.39 -4.08 -10.25
N PRO A 94 -1.87 -5.29 -9.98
CA PRO A 94 -1.04 -5.60 -8.81
C PRO A 94 0.05 -4.57 -8.50
N SER A 95 0.83 -4.20 -9.50
CA SER A 95 1.91 -3.21 -9.35
C SER A 95 1.40 -1.84 -8.92
N LEU A 96 0.31 -1.38 -9.53
CA LEU A 96 -0.33 -0.12 -9.12
C LEU A 96 -0.81 -0.18 -7.67
N ALA A 97 -1.40 -1.29 -7.25
CA ALA A 97 -1.87 -1.44 -5.87
C ALA A 97 -0.73 -1.31 -4.86
N ILE A 98 0.44 -1.86 -5.16
CA ILE A 98 1.64 -1.68 -4.32
C ILE A 98 2.08 -0.21 -4.30
N ALA A 99 2.19 0.42 -5.47
CA ALA A 99 2.57 1.83 -5.59
C ALA A 99 1.58 2.76 -4.85
N ALA A 100 0.27 2.52 -5.01
CA ALA A 100 -0.80 3.26 -4.33
C ALA A 100 -0.75 3.08 -2.80
N THR A 101 -0.46 1.87 -2.31
CA THR A 101 -0.25 1.64 -0.88
C THR A 101 0.90 2.49 -0.36
N MET A 102 2.05 2.48 -1.05
CA MET A 102 3.25 3.20 -0.60
C MET A 102 3.04 4.71 -0.58
N HIS A 103 2.26 5.23 -1.52
CA HIS A 103 1.83 6.62 -1.54
C HIS A 103 0.86 6.93 -0.38
N SER A 104 -0.22 6.13 -0.25
CA SER A 104 -1.32 6.44 0.65
C SER A 104 -0.94 6.32 2.14
N PHE A 105 -0.08 5.36 2.53
CA PHE A 105 0.34 5.29 3.93
C PHE A 105 1.26 6.46 4.32
N SER A 106 2.06 6.99 3.39
CA SER A 106 2.85 8.21 3.63
C SER A 106 1.95 9.42 3.85
N LEU A 107 0.83 9.51 3.11
CA LEU A 107 -0.19 10.54 3.35
C LEU A 107 -0.92 10.33 4.68
N ALA A 108 -1.19 9.10 5.07
CA ALA A 108 -1.87 8.82 6.35
C ALA A 108 -1.04 9.32 7.55
N GLY A 109 0.29 9.18 7.50
CA GLY A 109 1.18 9.77 8.49
C GLY A 109 1.11 11.30 8.51
N LEU A 110 1.15 11.96 7.35
CA LEU A 110 1.02 13.41 7.24
C LEU A 110 -0.36 13.90 7.69
N LEU A 111 -1.44 13.17 7.40
CA LEU A 111 -2.79 13.45 7.88
C LEU A 111 -2.89 13.35 9.41
N ALA A 112 -2.24 12.36 10.01
CA ALA A 112 -2.20 12.22 11.46
C ALA A 112 -1.49 13.42 12.10
N LEU A 113 -0.35 13.84 11.55
CA LEU A 113 0.38 15.02 12.00
C LEU A 113 -0.47 16.30 11.87
N ALA A 114 -1.13 16.48 10.72
CA ALA A 114 -2.02 17.62 10.51
C ALA A 114 -3.21 17.63 11.48
N ALA A 115 -3.70 16.46 11.88
CA ALA A 115 -4.82 16.35 12.82
C ALA A 115 -4.44 16.67 14.27
N GLU A 116 -3.15 16.67 14.63
CA GLU A 116 -2.69 17.10 15.98
C GLU A 116 -2.76 18.62 16.19
N THR A 117 -2.80 19.37 15.11
CA THR A 117 -2.94 20.83 15.18
C THR A 117 -4.41 21.25 15.11
N GLU A 118 -4.80 22.21 15.97
CA GLU A 118 -6.13 22.86 15.91
C GLU A 118 -6.22 23.90 14.77
N GLU A 119 -5.08 24.25 14.15
CA GLU A 119 -4.99 25.29 13.11
C GLU A 119 -5.30 24.67 11.74
N LYS A 120 -6.45 25.04 11.17
CA LYS A 120 -6.89 24.57 9.83
C LYS A 120 -5.98 25.03 8.68
N ASP A 121 -5.18 26.07 8.91
CA ASP A 121 -4.26 26.66 7.94
C ASP A 121 -2.79 26.33 8.30
N SER A 122 -2.54 25.24 9.04
CA SER A 122 -1.18 24.81 9.35
C SER A 122 -0.41 24.39 8.09
N VAL A 123 0.91 24.35 8.18
CA VAL A 123 1.79 23.96 7.06
C VAL A 123 1.44 22.56 6.55
N GLU A 124 1.09 21.64 7.44
CA GLU A 124 0.71 20.27 7.13
C GLU A 124 -0.57 20.23 6.31
N TRP A 125 -1.62 20.99 6.70
CA TRP A 125 -2.86 21.08 5.93
C TRP A 125 -2.64 21.77 4.58
N MET A 126 -1.85 22.83 4.52
CA MET A 126 -1.49 23.47 3.25
C MET A 126 -0.72 22.53 2.33
N LEU A 127 0.19 21.70 2.87
CA LEU A 127 0.91 20.68 2.10
C LEU A 127 -0.05 19.63 1.55
N LEU A 128 -0.95 19.08 2.38
CA LEU A 128 -1.96 18.11 1.96
C LEU A 128 -2.88 18.67 0.87
N GLN A 129 -3.33 19.93 1.02
CA GLN A 129 -4.13 20.59 0.00
C GLN A 129 -3.35 20.80 -1.30
N GLY A 130 -2.09 21.20 -1.21
CA GLY A 130 -1.20 21.33 -2.37
C GLY A 130 -1.00 20.00 -3.11
N LEU A 131 -0.84 18.90 -2.36
CA LEU A 131 -0.77 17.54 -2.91
C LEU A 131 -2.06 17.19 -3.67
N ALA A 132 -3.23 17.48 -3.08
CA ALA A 132 -4.51 17.19 -3.68
C ALA A 132 -4.77 17.99 -4.95
N GLN A 133 -4.60 19.32 -4.90
CA GLN A 133 -4.84 20.21 -6.04
C GLN A 133 -3.96 19.89 -7.25
N ASN A 134 -2.72 19.49 -7.02
CA ASN A 134 -1.76 19.19 -8.08
C ASN A 134 -1.65 17.68 -8.38
N LYS A 135 -2.42 16.82 -7.69
CA LYS A 135 -2.41 15.36 -7.85
C LYS A 135 -0.99 14.78 -7.75
N LEU A 136 -0.21 15.27 -6.80
CA LEU A 136 1.19 14.89 -6.64
C LEU A 136 1.31 13.46 -6.09
N LEU A 137 2.33 12.75 -6.56
CA LEU A 137 2.66 11.41 -6.07
C LEU A 137 3.82 11.47 -5.08
N VAL A 138 3.63 10.82 -3.93
CA VAL A 138 4.64 10.71 -2.88
C VAL A 138 5.24 9.31 -2.89
N ALA A 139 6.53 9.19 -3.16
CA ALA A 139 7.26 7.94 -3.01
C ALA A 139 7.64 7.71 -1.54
N SER A 140 7.71 6.44 -1.15
CA SER A 140 8.06 6.03 0.21
C SER A 140 9.52 5.59 0.29
N GLY A 141 10.35 6.42 0.89
CA GLY A 141 11.79 6.21 1.07
C GLY A 141 12.17 5.77 2.48
N PHE A 142 11.58 4.68 3.00
CA PHE A 142 11.91 4.19 4.34
C PHE A 142 12.88 3.00 4.32
N ALA A 143 12.76 2.09 3.36
CA ALA A 143 13.61 0.89 3.26
C ALA A 143 15.00 1.21 2.72
N GLU A 144 16.05 0.56 3.28
CA GLU A 144 17.45 0.72 2.83
C GLU A 144 18.07 -0.58 2.27
N GLY A 145 17.26 -1.61 2.10
CA GLY A 145 17.70 -2.88 1.50
C GLY A 145 18.67 -3.69 2.36
N LYS A 146 18.76 -3.40 3.66
CA LYS A 146 19.62 -4.10 4.61
C LYS A 146 18.78 -5.04 5.47
N SER A 147 19.12 -6.33 5.43
CA SER A 147 18.42 -7.33 6.24
C SER A 147 18.72 -7.16 7.73
N GLY A 148 17.67 -7.01 8.54
CA GLY A 148 17.80 -6.88 10.00
C GLY A 148 18.00 -5.45 10.50
N GLN A 149 17.90 -4.45 9.62
CA GLN A 149 17.84 -3.05 10.02
C GLN A 149 16.36 -2.66 10.20
N GLY A 150 16.05 -2.01 11.31
CA GLY A 150 14.73 -1.43 11.54
C GLY A 150 14.39 -0.35 10.49
N LEU A 151 13.16 -0.27 10.06
CA LEU A 151 12.68 0.74 9.12
C LEU A 151 12.88 2.17 9.66
N PHE A 152 12.89 2.30 10.97
CA PHE A 152 12.95 3.58 11.69
C PHE A 152 14.34 3.93 12.24
N ALA A 153 15.36 3.12 11.98
CA ALA A 153 16.76 3.42 12.28
C ALA A 153 17.55 3.62 10.96
N PRO A 154 17.30 4.70 10.22
CA PRO A 154 17.90 4.92 8.91
C PRO A 154 19.40 5.18 9.00
N THR A 155 20.13 4.78 7.94
CA THR A 155 21.54 5.15 7.74
C THR A 155 21.71 6.33 6.77
N MET A 156 20.62 6.78 6.11
CA MET A 156 20.61 8.05 5.39
C MET A 156 20.85 9.19 6.38
N ARG A 157 21.69 10.15 6.01
CA ARG A 157 22.09 11.25 6.88
C ARG A 157 21.55 12.57 6.36
N ALA A 158 21.11 13.42 7.27
CA ALA A 158 20.81 14.80 7.06
C ALA A 158 21.82 15.61 7.88
N ARG A 159 22.80 16.24 7.21
CA ARG A 159 23.80 17.10 7.84
C ARG A 159 23.33 18.56 7.79
N ARG A 160 23.45 19.26 8.91
CA ARG A 160 23.07 20.65 8.99
C ARG A 160 23.95 21.54 8.11
N ASP A 161 23.35 22.51 7.42
CA ASP A 161 24.03 23.53 6.63
C ASP A 161 23.28 24.87 6.76
N GLY A 162 23.59 25.61 7.82
CA GLY A 162 22.90 26.85 8.19
C GLY A 162 21.42 26.59 8.56
N GLU A 163 20.49 27.16 7.82
CA GLU A 163 19.03 26.95 7.98
C GLU A 163 18.50 25.72 7.18
N ASN A 164 19.38 25.08 6.42
CA ASN A 164 19.04 23.94 5.56
C ASN A 164 19.69 22.64 6.07
N TRP A 165 19.33 21.55 5.40
CA TRP A 165 19.88 20.23 5.61
C TRP A 165 20.36 19.64 4.29
N LEU A 166 21.52 18.98 4.28
CA LEU A 166 22.06 18.25 3.16
C LEU A 166 21.82 16.76 3.37
N LEU A 167 20.96 16.17 2.56
CA LEU A 167 20.59 14.75 2.65
C LEU A 167 21.49 13.93 1.75
N SER A 168 22.07 12.85 2.31
CA SER A 168 22.90 11.88 1.58
C SER A 168 22.63 10.47 2.03
N GLY A 169 22.44 9.56 1.06
CA GLY A 169 22.16 8.14 1.30
C GLY A 169 21.34 7.51 0.18
N SER A 170 20.98 6.22 0.35
CA SER A 170 20.19 5.49 -0.65
C SER A 170 19.04 4.75 -0.01
N LYS A 171 17.88 4.78 -0.65
CA LYS A 171 16.66 4.05 -0.26
C LYS A 171 16.28 3.03 -1.33
N LYS A 172 16.01 1.80 -0.89
CA LYS A 172 15.62 0.68 -1.77
C LYS A 172 14.97 -0.47 -0.99
N PRO A 173 13.88 -1.08 -1.51
CA PRO A 173 13.12 -0.59 -2.66
C PRO A 173 12.34 0.69 -2.34
N CYS A 174 12.26 1.62 -3.29
CA CYS A 174 11.46 2.83 -3.22
C CYS A 174 10.45 2.80 -4.37
N SER A 175 9.17 2.56 -4.07
CA SER A 175 8.10 2.50 -5.08
C SER A 175 7.78 3.90 -5.60
N LEU A 176 7.27 3.99 -6.83
CA LEU A 176 7.07 5.24 -7.58
C LEU A 176 8.37 5.99 -7.92
N ALA A 177 9.53 5.36 -7.85
CA ALA A 177 10.81 6.02 -8.01
C ALA A 177 10.94 6.87 -9.29
N TYR A 178 10.31 6.46 -10.41
CA TYR A 178 10.33 7.21 -11.67
C TYR A 178 9.15 8.19 -11.82
N SER A 179 8.08 8.02 -11.04
CA SER A 179 6.84 8.78 -11.18
C SER A 179 6.57 9.74 -10.02
N MET A 180 7.41 9.73 -8.99
CA MET A 180 7.26 10.59 -7.82
C MET A 180 7.43 12.07 -8.15
N ASP A 181 6.62 12.90 -7.53
CA ASP A 181 6.82 14.34 -7.45
C ASP A 181 7.56 14.69 -6.16
N LEU A 182 7.22 13.97 -5.08
CA LEU A 182 7.85 14.07 -3.78
C LEU A 182 8.28 12.69 -3.28
N MET A 183 9.25 12.66 -2.38
CA MET A 183 9.67 11.48 -1.63
C MET A 183 9.61 11.78 -0.13
N ALA A 184 8.86 11.01 0.62
CA ALA A 184 8.95 10.99 2.08
C ALA A 184 10.04 9.99 2.49
N THR A 185 11.08 10.45 3.20
CA THR A 185 12.23 9.59 3.54
C THR A 185 12.71 9.79 4.95
N SER A 186 12.98 8.68 5.66
CA SER A 186 13.60 8.72 6.98
C SER A 186 15.09 8.98 6.90
N CYS A 187 15.62 9.81 7.81
CA CYS A 187 17.04 10.12 7.93
C CYS A 187 17.47 10.34 9.38
N ALA A 188 18.76 10.14 9.64
CA ALA A 188 19.42 10.50 10.90
C ALA A 188 19.94 11.93 10.75
N MET A 189 19.60 12.80 11.71
CA MET A 189 20.03 14.20 11.74
C MET A 189 21.40 14.34 12.41
N GLU A 190 22.29 15.09 11.80
CA GLU A 190 23.62 15.40 12.30
C GLU A 190 23.79 16.93 12.39
N GLY A 191 24.07 17.44 13.59
CA GLY A 191 24.34 18.87 13.83
C GLY A 191 25.66 19.33 13.24
N ASP A 192 25.97 20.61 13.41
CA ASP A 192 27.16 21.27 12.85
C ASP A 192 28.48 20.63 13.24
N GLY A 193 28.55 19.98 14.41
CA GLY A 193 29.72 19.24 14.91
C GLY A 193 29.72 17.75 14.52
N GLY A 194 28.70 17.28 13.82
CA GLY A 194 28.52 15.87 13.48
C GLY A 194 27.89 15.02 14.61
N GLU A 195 27.36 15.66 15.66
CA GLU A 195 26.60 15.02 16.73
C GLU A 195 25.24 14.57 16.23
N PHE A 196 24.78 13.43 16.72
CA PHE A 196 23.45 12.92 16.42
C PHE A 196 22.38 13.76 17.12
N GLU A 197 21.42 14.29 16.34
CA GLU A 197 20.32 15.14 16.82
C GLU A 197 18.94 14.45 16.79
N GLY A 198 18.89 13.17 16.45
CA GLY A 198 17.63 12.44 16.35
C GLY A 198 17.34 11.96 14.94
N TYR A 199 16.09 11.51 14.73
CA TYR A 199 15.58 11.06 13.43
C TYR A 199 14.53 12.01 12.90
N ALA A 200 14.39 12.07 11.58
CA ALA A 200 13.36 12.84 10.92
C ALA A 200 12.83 12.12 9.67
N ILE A 201 11.63 12.54 9.26
CA ILE A 201 11.10 12.26 7.92
C ILE A 201 11.27 13.54 7.11
N ALA A 202 12.07 13.47 6.04
CA ALA A 202 12.26 14.56 5.11
C ALA A 202 11.29 14.45 3.94
N VAL A 203 10.67 15.57 3.53
CA VAL A 203 9.87 15.68 2.31
C VAL A 203 10.72 16.30 1.22
N VAL A 204 11.08 15.47 0.23
CA VAL A 204 12.07 15.80 -0.81
C VAL A 204 11.38 15.94 -2.15
N SER A 205 11.50 17.10 -2.83
CA SER A 205 11.03 17.23 -4.22
C SER A 205 11.93 16.47 -5.18
N SER A 206 11.33 15.67 -6.08
CA SER A 206 12.07 14.92 -7.10
C SER A 206 12.83 15.82 -8.11
N GLN A 207 12.52 17.11 -8.13
CA GLN A 207 13.16 18.09 -9.02
C GLN A 207 14.47 18.67 -8.47
N LEU A 208 14.82 18.36 -7.22
CA LEU A 208 16.04 18.85 -6.60
C LEU A 208 17.29 18.17 -7.23
N PRO A 209 18.40 18.92 -7.37
CA PRO A 209 19.65 18.33 -7.86
C PRO A 209 20.20 17.31 -6.86
N GLY A 210 20.94 16.32 -7.35
CA GLY A 210 21.58 15.30 -6.51
C GLY A 210 20.72 14.05 -6.29
N ILE A 211 19.56 13.92 -6.93
CA ILE A 211 18.71 12.75 -6.87
C ILE A 211 18.97 11.85 -8.10
N GLU A 212 19.30 10.59 -7.86
CA GLU A 212 19.53 9.59 -8.89
C GLU A 212 18.61 8.38 -8.65
N VAL A 213 18.02 7.85 -9.72
CA VAL A 213 17.21 6.61 -9.69
C VAL A 213 17.94 5.53 -10.49
N GLU A 214 18.24 4.42 -9.84
CA GLU A 214 18.95 3.30 -10.44
C GLU A 214 18.09 2.03 -10.38
N PRO A 215 18.14 1.16 -11.42
CA PRO A 215 17.43 -0.11 -11.41
C PRO A 215 17.84 -0.98 -10.20
N PHE A 216 16.85 -1.47 -9.47
CA PHE A 216 17.05 -2.35 -8.33
C PHE A 216 16.13 -3.59 -8.37
N TRP A 217 14.84 -3.38 -8.72
CA TRP A 217 13.86 -4.46 -8.70
C TRP A 217 14.09 -5.44 -9.86
N SER A 218 14.50 -6.68 -9.54
CA SER A 218 14.82 -7.73 -10.51
C SER A 218 13.82 -8.89 -10.51
N ALA A 219 12.84 -8.91 -9.59
CA ALA A 219 11.81 -9.92 -9.61
C ALA A 219 10.90 -9.76 -10.84
N PRO A 220 10.42 -10.87 -11.46
CA PRO A 220 9.61 -10.81 -12.67
C PRO A 220 8.16 -10.39 -12.41
N VAL A 221 7.81 -10.07 -11.18
CA VAL A 221 6.48 -9.61 -10.76
C VAL A 221 6.58 -8.25 -10.09
N LEU A 222 5.50 -7.48 -10.12
CA LEU A 222 5.35 -6.16 -9.48
C LEU A 222 6.34 -5.10 -10.01
N THR A 223 6.78 -5.26 -11.25
CA THR A 223 7.76 -4.36 -11.90
C THR A 223 7.17 -2.96 -12.13
N GLY A 224 5.88 -2.89 -12.46
CA GLY A 224 5.16 -1.62 -12.69
C GLY A 224 5.01 -0.75 -11.44
N ALA A 225 5.33 -1.26 -10.23
CA ALA A 225 5.37 -0.46 -9.01
C ALA A 225 6.59 0.48 -8.94
N GLN A 226 7.55 0.33 -9.86
CA GLN A 226 8.77 1.16 -9.95
C GLN A 226 9.56 1.18 -8.64
N SER A 227 9.72 0.01 -7.99
CA SER A 227 10.36 -0.12 -6.67
C SER A 227 11.88 -0.17 -6.80
N GLU A 228 12.48 0.94 -7.15
CA GLU A 228 13.90 1.05 -7.53
C GLU A 228 14.77 1.58 -6.38
N CYS A 229 16.05 1.82 -6.68
CA CYS A 229 16.98 2.47 -5.76
C CYS A 229 16.98 3.98 -6.02
N VAL A 230 16.69 4.78 -4.99
CA VAL A 230 16.80 6.24 -5.04
C VAL A 230 17.98 6.64 -4.17
N THR A 231 18.95 7.34 -4.79
CA THR A 231 20.16 7.83 -4.12
C THR A 231 20.14 9.36 -4.08
N LEU A 232 20.37 9.91 -2.90
CA LEU A 232 20.50 11.35 -2.65
C LEU A 232 21.97 11.66 -2.39
N ARG A 233 22.50 12.73 -3.01
CA ARG A 233 23.87 13.22 -2.82
C ARG A 233 23.83 14.71 -2.50
N ASP A 234 23.98 15.04 -1.23
CA ASP A 234 23.94 16.40 -0.70
C ASP A 234 22.73 17.20 -1.22
N VAL A 235 21.54 16.55 -1.19
CA VAL A 235 20.29 17.20 -1.59
C VAL A 235 19.88 18.19 -0.51
N GLU A 236 19.78 19.45 -0.89
CA GLU A 236 19.47 20.54 0.01
C GLU A 236 17.96 20.62 0.29
N ILE A 237 17.59 20.65 1.58
CA ILE A 237 16.21 20.72 2.04
C ILE A 237 16.09 21.74 3.15
N HIS A 238 15.02 22.57 3.08
CA HIS A 238 14.71 23.54 4.12
C HIS A 238 14.22 22.85 5.41
N ASP A 239 14.55 23.42 6.57
CA ASP A 239 14.21 22.85 7.90
C ASP A 239 12.70 22.60 8.07
N GLU A 240 11.83 23.43 7.47
CA GLU A 240 10.37 23.25 7.51
C GLU A 240 9.86 21.95 6.84
N LEU A 241 10.67 21.32 5.97
CA LEU A 241 10.36 20.04 5.31
C LEU A 241 10.93 18.84 6.08
N MET A 242 11.50 19.08 7.27
CA MET A 242 12.03 18.05 8.16
C MET A 242 11.05 17.82 9.32
N ILE A 243 10.26 16.76 9.23
CA ILE A 243 9.35 16.33 10.29
C ILE A 243 10.17 15.55 11.30
N ARG A 244 10.51 16.16 12.45
CA ARG A 244 11.27 15.51 13.50
C ARG A 244 10.43 14.42 14.16
N MET A 245 11.00 13.24 14.28
CA MET A 245 10.40 12.15 15.04
C MET A 245 10.66 12.39 16.53
N GLY A 246 9.71 11.99 17.39
CA GLY A 246 9.84 12.17 18.83
C GLY A 246 11.15 11.57 19.36
N GLU A 247 11.60 12.01 20.53
CA GLU A 247 12.78 11.46 21.18
C GLU A 247 12.50 9.99 21.47
N ASP A 248 13.09 9.11 20.66
CA ASP A 248 13.05 7.66 20.90
C ASP A 248 13.88 7.38 22.17
N ASP A 249 13.18 7.12 23.27
CA ASP A 249 13.78 6.65 24.51
C ASP A 249 14.16 5.15 24.42
N GLY A 250 14.09 4.56 23.22
CA GLY A 250 14.41 3.15 22.94
C GLY A 250 13.28 2.18 23.30
N THR A 251 12.06 2.66 23.59
CA THR A 251 10.97 1.82 24.11
C THR A 251 9.90 1.45 23.06
N GLY A 252 9.90 2.04 21.84
CA GLY A 252 8.91 1.69 20.83
C GLY A 252 8.87 2.65 19.64
N LEU A 253 7.86 2.45 18.75
CA LEU A 253 7.50 3.39 17.70
C LEU A 253 6.78 4.58 18.32
N ASP A 254 7.08 5.78 17.85
CA ASP A 254 6.21 6.92 18.18
C ASP A 254 4.81 6.73 17.54
N ASP A 255 3.84 7.52 18.00
CA ASP A 255 2.45 7.40 17.53
C ASP A 255 2.34 7.59 16.01
N LEU A 256 3.11 8.51 15.44
CA LEU A 256 3.11 8.79 14.01
C LEU A 256 3.62 7.61 13.19
N GLN A 257 4.71 6.98 13.65
CA GLN A 257 5.25 5.77 13.02
C GLN A 257 4.26 4.61 13.14
N THR A 258 3.63 4.45 14.30
CA THR A 258 2.62 3.42 14.55
C THR A 258 1.40 3.59 13.65
N ILE A 259 0.91 4.81 13.47
CA ILE A 259 -0.18 5.13 12.53
C ILE A 259 0.23 4.74 11.10
N GLY A 260 1.45 5.11 10.69
CA GLY A 260 1.98 4.71 9.39
C GLY A 260 2.02 3.19 9.21
N VAL A 261 2.48 2.44 10.21
CA VAL A 261 2.48 0.97 10.19
C VAL A 261 1.06 0.42 10.05
N VAL A 262 0.09 0.89 10.82
CA VAL A 262 -1.30 0.42 10.72
C VAL A 262 -1.85 0.62 9.32
N TRP A 263 -1.74 1.81 8.75
CA TRP A 263 -2.23 2.08 7.39
C TRP A 263 -1.49 1.26 6.34
N PHE A 264 -0.17 1.09 6.50
CA PHE A 264 0.61 0.21 5.63
C PHE A 264 0.08 -1.24 5.67
N GLU A 265 -0.11 -1.80 6.86
CA GLU A 265 -0.62 -3.16 7.05
C GLU A 265 -1.98 -3.37 6.40
N LEU A 266 -2.89 -2.42 6.59
CA LEU A 266 -4.24 -2.49 6.06
C LEU A 266 -4.27 -2.38 4.54
N LEU A 267 -3.67 -1.34 3.96
CA LEU A 267 -3.68 -1.10 2.51
C LEU A 267 -2.89 -2.16 1.76
N MET A 268 -1.74 -2.60 2.30
CA MET A 268 -0.94 -3.66 1.71
C MET A 268 -1.70 -4.98 1.69
N THR A 269 -2.36 -5.34 2.79
CA THR A 269 -3.18 -6.56 2.86
C THR A 269 -4.33 -6.52 1.86
N ALA A 270 -5.04 -5.38 1.76
CA ALA A 270 -6.12 -5.19 0.78
C ALA A 270 -5.61 -5.35 -0.67
N SER A 271 -4.41 -4.83 -0.98
CA SER A 271 -3.77 -4.99 -2.29
C SER A 271 -3.58 -6.47 -2.66
N TYR A 272 -3.03 -7.25 -1.75
CA TYR A 272 -2.77 -8.68 -1.99
C TYR A 272 -4.05 -9.53 -1.95
N LEU A 273 -5.05 -9.14 -1.16
CA LEU A 273 -6.40 -9.72 -1.26
C LEU A 273 -6.99 -9.46 -2.64
N GLY A 274 -6.76 -8.26 -3.22
CA GLY A 274 -7.15 -7.95 -4.60
C GLY A 274 -6.51 -8.88 -5.62
N MET A 275 -5.20 -9.09 -5.54
CA MET A 275 -4.47 -10.01 -6.43
C MET A 275 -5.01 -11.45 -6.35
N ALA A 276 -5.26 -11.94 -5.13
CA ALA A 276 -5.86 -13.26 -4.93
C ALA A 276 -7.31 -13.30 -5.42
N SER A 277 -8.06 -12.21 -5.23
CA SER A 277 -9.44 -12.08 -5.74
C SER A 277 -9.52 -12.18 -7.25
N ALA A 278 -8.53 -11.68 -8.00
CA ALA A 278 -8.47 -11.85 -9.45
C ALA A 278 -8.41 -13.32 -9.88
N LEU A 279 -7.66 -14.16 -9.14
CA LEU A 279 -7.62 -15.61 -9.37
C LEU A 279 -8.95 -16.27 -8.99
N VAL A 280 -9.54 -15.90 -7.85
CA VAL A 280 -10.84 -16.42 -7.40
C VAL A 280 -11.95 -16.05 -8.40
N GLU A 281 -11.99 -14.81 -8.88
CA GLU A 281 -12.95 -14.36 -9.89
C GLU A 281 -12.87 -15.23 -11.16
N ARG A 282 -11.65 -15.56 -11.62
CA ARG A 282 -11.46 -16.46 -12.75
C ARG A 282 -11.96 -17.89 -12.44
N VAL A 283 -11.71 -18.40 -11.24
CA VAL A 283 -12.26 -19.71 -10.84
C VAL A 283 -13.79 -19.72 -10.88
N LEU A 284 -14.42 -18.66 -10.41
CA LEU A 284 -15.89 -18.53 -10.42
C LEU A 284 -16.45 -18.49 -11.84
N LYS A 285 -15.78 -17.78 -12.75
CA LYS A 285 -16.18 -17.63 -14.16
C LYS A 285 -15.83 -18.85 -15.02
N GLU A 286 -14.60 -19.33 -14.94
CA GLU A 286 -14.03 -20.29 -15.90
C GLU A 286 -13.72 -21.65 -15.28
N GLY A 287 -13.61 -21.75 -13.96
CA GLY A 287 -13.21 -22.97 -13.27
C GLY A 287 -14.17 -24.12 -13.48
N LYS A 288 -13.62 -25.31 -13.70
CA LYS A 288 -14.37 -26.55 -13.93
C LYS A 288 -14.61 -27.37 -12.65
N SER A 289 -14.12 -26.90 -11.51
CA SER A 289 -14.27 -27.52 -10.21
C SER A 289 -15.73 -27.52 -9.74
N ASP A 290 -16.04 -28.39 -8.77
CA ASP A 290 -17.35 -28.44 -8.14
C ASP A 290 -17.66 -27.19 -7.31
N ALA A 291 -18.94 -27.01 -6.95
CA ALA A 291 -19.40 -25.83 -6.23
C ALA A 291 -18.71 -25.64 -4.86
N ASN A 292 -18.42 -26.75 -4.14
CA ASN A 292 -17.79 -26.63 -2.81
C ASN A 292 -16.37 -26.10 -2.94
N SER A 293 -15.59 -26.57 -3.92
CA SER A 293 -14.23 -26.11 -4.19
C SER A 293 -14.21 -24.62 -4.58
N LYS A 294 -15.17 -24.15 -5.40
CA LYS A 294 -15.32 -22.74 -5.76
C LYS A 294 -15.66 -21.87 -4.55
N VAL A 295 -16.61 -22.30 -3.74
CA VAL A 295 -17.02 -21.60 -2.51
C VAL A 295 -15.86 -21.51 -1.52
N GLN A 296 -15.03 -22.56 -1.44
CA GLN A 296 -13.89 -22.58 -0.53
C GLN A 296 -12.91 -21.42 -0.80
N VAL A 297 -12.46 -21.24 -2.04
CA VAL A 297 -11.51 -20.15 -2.36
C VAL A 297 -12.13 -18.78 -2.16
N ALA A 298 -13.44 -18.65 -2.38
CA ALA A 298 -14.15 -17.39 -2.16
C ALA A 298 -14.24 -17.05 -0.66
N TYR A 299 -14.68 -17.96 0.22
CA TYR A 299 -14.85 -17.65 1.64
C TYR A 299 -13.51 -17.38 2.34
N GLU A 300 -12.41 -17.99 1.93
CA GLU A 300 -11.09 -17.73 2.50
C GLU A 300 -10.68 -16.27 2.29
N ILE A 301 -10.94 -15.71 1.12
CA ILE A 301 -10.64 -14.33 0.79
C ILE A 301 -11.66 -13.36 1.43
N GLU A 302 -12.96 -13.67 1.37
CA GLU A 302 -14.00 -12.83 1.96
C GLU A 302 -13.88 -12.72 3.50
N ALA A 303 -13.56 -13.81 4.18
CA ALA A 303 -13.33 -13.79 5.62
C ALA A 303 -12.14 -12.90 6.00
N SER A 304 -11.08 -12.93 5.18
CA SER A 304 -9.90 -12.06 5.39
C SER A 304 -10.24 -10.59 5.14
N MET A 305 -11.03 -10.29 4.09
CA MET A 305 -11.49 -8.92 3.82
C MET A 305 -12.40 -8.41 4.94
N ALA A 306 -13.33 -9.23 5.44
CA ALA A 306 -14.20 -8.85 6.56
C ALA A 306 -13.39 -8.55 7.84
N ALA A 307 -12.34 -9.32 8.13
CA ALA A 307 -11.46 -9.05 9.26
C ALA A 307 -10.71 -7.70 9.07
N LEU A 308 -10.26 -7.42 7.86
CA LEU A 308 -9.59 -6.17 7.52
C LEU A 308 -10.54 -4.97 7.62
N GLU A 309 -11.75 -5.07 7.06
CA GLU A 309 -12.80 -4.05 7.16
C GLU A 309 -13.21 -3.79 8.61
N SER A 310 -13.18 -4.82 9.47
CA SER A 310 -13.46 -4.64 10.89
C SER A 310 -12.48 -3.69 11.58
N VAL A 311 -11.20 -3.70 11.18
CA VAL A 311 -10.22 -2.70 11.66
C VAL A 311 -10.52 -1.33 11.06
N GLY A 312 -10.81 -1.28 9.75
CA GLY A 312 -11.22 -0.04 9.08
C GLY A 312 -12.44 0.63 9.73
N HIS A 313 -13.46 -0.13 10.09
CA HIS A 313 -14.64 0.39 10.81
C HIS A 313 -14.31 0.97 12.19
N GLU A 314 -13.31 0.43 12.90
CA GLU A 314 -12.86 1.01 14.17
C GLU A 314 -12.17 2.36 13.94
N ILE A 315 -11.37 2.50 12.89
CA ILE A 315 -10.77 3.78 12.46
C ILE A 315 -11.88 4.78 12.10
N ASP A 316 -12.82 4.39 11.24
CA ASP A 316 -13.95 5.23 10.82
C ASP A 316 -14.84 5.63 12.02
N GLY A 317 -14.91 4.79 13.05
CA GLY A 317 -15.60 5.05 14.32
C GLY A 317 -14.84 5.97 15.28
N GLY A 318 -13.65 6.46 14.90
CA GLY A 318 -12.84 7.39 15.69
C GLY A 318 -12.00 6.72 16.78
N ARG A 319 -11.75 5.40 16.68
CA ARG A 319 -10.82 4.74 17.59
C ARG A 319 -9.39 5.21 17.31
N ASN A 320 -8.59 5.36 18.37
CA ASN A 320 -7.18 5.70 18.23
C ASN A 320 -6.47 4.62 17.39
N VAL A 321 -5.87 5.04 16.27
CA VAL A 321 -5.21 4.15 15.30
C VAL A 321 -4.05 3.39 15.94
N VAL A 322 -3.32 4.00 16.87
CA VAL A 322 -2.19 3.39 17.59
C VAL A 322 -2.62 2.10 18.31
N GLU A 323 -3.81 2.11 18.93
CA GLU A 323 -4.34 0.93 19.62
C GLU A 323 -4.65 -0.26 18.69
N LEU A 324 -4.68 -0.03 17.38
CA LEU A 324 -4.99 -1.05 16.37
C LEU A 324 -3.75 -1.75 15.79
N ALA A 325 -2.54 -1.34 16.19
CA ALA A 325 -1.28 -1.82 15.60
C ALA A 325 -1.14 -3.35 15.69
N LEU A 326 -1.24 -3.91 16.88
CA LEU A 326 -1.15 -5.38 17.06
C LEU A 326 -2.21 -6.11 16.22
N ARG A 327 -3.45 -5.61 16.25
CA ARG A 327 -4.55 -6.23 15.52
C ARG A 327 -4.36 -6.18 14.01
N SER A 328 -3.86 -5.08 13.46
CA SER A 328 -3.61 -4.95 12.02
C SER A 328 -2.57 -5.97 11.54
N VAL A 329 -1.47 -6.15 12.28
CA VAL A 329 -0.44 -7.16 11.98
C VAL A 329 -0.99 -8.59 12.07
N LEU A 330 -1.78 -8.91 13.11
CA LEU A 330 -2.38 -10.24 13.25
C LEU A 330 -3.37 -10.55 12.13
N VAL A 331 -4.20 -9.57 11.73
CA VAL A 331 -5.14 -9.69 10.59
C VAL A 331 -4.35 -9.92 9.29
N ARG A 332 -3.27 -9.15 9.06
CA ARG A 332 -2.41 -9.37 7.89
C ARG A 332 -1.84 -10.79 7.85
N TYR A 333 -1.31 -11.31 8.96
CA TYR A 333 -0.72 -12.65 8.96
C TYR A 333 -1.75 -13.74 8.69
N ALA A 334 -2.96 -13.61 9.23
CA ALA A 334 -4.08 -14.51 8.92
C ALA A 334 -4.47 -14.41 7.43
N ALA A 335 -4.56 -13.20 6.89
CA ALA A 335 -4.84 -12.96 5.48
C ALA A 335 -3.74 -13.51 4.57
N GLN A 336 -2.46 -13.37 4.94
CA GLN A 336 -1.32 -13.94 4.19
C GLN A 336 -1.44 -15.45 4.02
N ASP A 337 -1.87 -16.18 5.04
CA ASP A 337 -2.07 -17.61 4.96
C ASP A 337 -3.30 -17.95 4.07
N ALA A 338 -4.39 -17.21 4.20
CA ALA A 338 -5.58 -17.37 3.36
C ALA A 338 -5.28 -17.08 1.88
N ILE A 339 -4.59 -15.97 1.58
CA ILE A 339 -4.14 -15.60 0.23
C ILE A 339 -3.29 -16.72 -0.38
N ALA A 340 -2.33 -17.25 0.40
CA ALA A 340 -1.45 -18.32 -0.09
C ALA A 340 -2.21 -19.59 -0.45
N ARG A 341 -3.19 -20.02 0.37
CA ARG A 341 -4.03 -21.18 0.11
C ARG A 341 -4.99 -20.92 -1.05
N ALA A 342 -5.69 -19.80 -1.04
CA ALA A 342 -6.65 -19.46 -2.09
C ALA A 342 -5.98 -19.33 -3.46
N ALA A 343 -4.80 -18.69 -3.55
CA ALA A 343 -4.04 -18.59 -4.80
C ALA A 343 -3.62 -19.97 -5.33
N ALA A 344 -3.05 -20.84 -4.47
CA ALA A 344 -2.63 -22.17 -4.87
C ALA A 344 -3.83 -23.02 -5.35
N SER A 345 -4.92 -23.05 -4.56
CA SER A 345 -6.13 -23.79 -4.91
C SER A 345 -6.81 -23.23 -6.17
N SER A 346 -6.79 -21.91 -6.38
CA SER A 346 -7.34 -21.30 -7.60
C SER A 346 -6.58 -21.75 -8.85
N VAL A 347 -5.25 -21.81 -8.79
CA VAL A 347 -4.42 -22.31 -9.92
C VAL A 347 -4.76 -23.76 -10.24
N GLU A 348 -4.89 -24.61 -9.23
CA GLU A 348 -5.27 -26.03 -9.40
C GLU A 348 -6.67 -26.16 -10.04
N GLN A 349 -7.64 -25.36 -9.57
CA GLN A 349 -9.01 -25.40 -10.08
C GLN A 349 -9.14 -24.84 -11.51
N LEU A 350 -8.32 -23.87 -11.90
CA LEU A 350 -8.23 -23.39 -13.28
C LEU A 350 -7.58 -24.42 -14.19
N GLY A 351 -6.69 -25.23 -13.65
CA GLY A 351 -6.07 -26.37 -14.32
C GLY A 351 -4.88 -26.01 -15.22
N GLY A 352 -4.14 -27.05 -15.63
CA GLY A 352 -2.88 -26.91 -16.36
C GLY A 352 -2.99 -26.12 -17.66
N MET A 353 -4.09 -26.22 -18.39
CA MET A 353 -4.25 -25.47 -19.66
C MET A 353 -4.42 -23.97 -19.42
N ALA A 354 -5.07 -23.54 -18.36
CA ALA A 354 -5.14 -22.14 -17.99
C ALA A 354 -3.76 -21.63 -17.54
N PHE A 355 -3.02 -22.41 -16.77
CA PHE A 355 -1.67 -22.07 -16.33
C PHE A 355 -0.67 -21.93 -17.49
N ILE A 356 -0.73 -22.84 -18.48
CA ILE A 356 0.18 -22.82 -19.66
C ILE A 356 -0.23 -21.72 -20.65
N GLY A 357 -1.53 -21.54 -20.85
CA GLY A 357 -2.10 -20.66 -21.87
C GLY A 357 -2.31 -19.21 -21.45
N SER A 358 -2.19 -18.90 -20.16
CA SER A 358 -2.37 -17.53 -19.62
C SER A 358 -1.20 -17.14 -18.75
N ARG A 359 -0.48 -16.09 -19.13
CA ARG A 359 0.59 -15.52 -18.29
C ARG A 359 0.06 -15.01 -16.96
N ASP A 360 -1.17 -14.50 -16.92
CA ASP A 360 -1.78 -13.87 -15.74
C ASP A 360 -1.93 -14.83 -14.57
N VAL A 361 -2.31 -16.10 -14.82
CA VAL A 361 -2.49 -17.09 -13.75
C VAL A 361 -1.19 -17.32 -12.99
N GLY A 362 -0.11 -17.56 -13.73
CA GLY A 362 1.23 -17.73 -13.15
C GLY A 362 1.75 -16.46 -12.48
N TYR A 363 1.52 -15.32 -13.12
CA TYR A 363 1.91 -14.01 -12.62
C TYR A 363 1.24 -13.71 -11.27
N LEU A 364 -0.10 -13.76 -11.21
CA LEU A 364 -0.86 -13.47 -10.00
C LEU A 364 -0.49 -14.42 -8.85
N ALA A 365 -0.33 -15.71 -9.14
CA ALA A 365 0.10 -16.70 -8.14
C ALA A 365 1.50 -16.40 -7.58
N ALA A 366 2.42 -15.90 -8.41
CA ALA A 366 3.75 -15.49 -7.97
C ALA A 366 3.69 -14.15 -7.21
N ALA A 367 2.96 -13.17 -7.70
CA ALA A 367 2.83 -11.84 -7.10
C ALA A 367 2.27 -11.92 -5.67
N THR A 368 1.23 -12.74 -5.42
CA THR A 368 0.64 -12.90 -4.09
C THR A 368 1.64 -13.35 -3.01
N ARG A 369 2.75 -13.98 -3.39
CA ARG A 369 3.77 -14.44 -2.44
C ARG A 369 4.61 -13.31 -1.87
N ALA A 370 4.66 -12.17 -2.53
CA ALA A 370 5.49 -11.06 -2.11
C ALA A 370 5.02 -10.41 -0.79
N LEU A 371 3.74 -10.60 -0.38
CA LEU A 371 3.24 -10.14 0.92
C LEU A 371 4.10 -10.65 2.09
N ALA A 372 4.65 -11.84 1.99
CA ALA A 372 5.48 -12.45 3.04
C ALA A 372 6.79 -11.70 3.32
N PHE A 373 7.24 -10.84 2.40
CA PHE A 373 8.52 -10.13 2.48
C PHE A 373 8.37 -8.67 2.94
N HIS A 374 7.14 -8.17 3.02
CA HIS A 374 6.90 -6.84 3.58
C HIS A 374 7.10 -6.83 5.10
N PRO A 375 7.61 -5.72 5.67
CA PRO A 375 7.76 -5.58 7.12
C PRO A 375 6.38 -5.43 7.79
N PRO A 376 6.25 -5.89 9.05
CA PRO A 376 7.18 -6.73 9.77
C PRO A 376 7.14 -8.18 9.25
N PRO A 377 8.28 -8.80 8.98
CA PRO A 377 8.29 -10.17 8.44
C PRO A 377 7.94 -11.19 9.53
N ARG A 378 6.91 -12.02 9.29
CA ARG A 378 6.36 -12.97 10.25
C ARG A 378 7.41 -13.86 10.94
N LEU A 379 8.45 -14.25 10.21
CA LEU A 379 9.50 -15.14 10.76
C LEU A 379 10.41 -14.47 11.79
N ARG A 380 10.38 -13.15 11.92
CA ARG A 380 11.25 -12.39 12.84
C ARG A 380 10.49 -11.65 13.92
N SER A 381 9.18 -11.50 13.78
CA SER A 381 8.35 -10.67 14.67
C SER A 381 7.65 -11.48 15.76
N GLY A 382 7.93 -12.80 15.86
CA GLY A 382 7.20 -13.68 16.79
C GLY A 382 7.33 -13.28 18.24
N ASP A 383 8.53 -12.96 18.70
CA ASP A 383 8.79 -12.59 20.10
C ASP A 383 8.10 -11.27 20.45
N ALA A 384 8.29 -10.22 19.62
CA ALA A 384 7.66 -8.92 19.84
C ALA A 384 6.12 -9.00 19.84
N LEU A 385 5.53 -9.80 18.94
CA LEU A 385 4.08 -10.01 18.92
C LEU A 385 3.59 -10.80 20.14
N LEU A 386 4.38 -11.76 20.63
CA LEU A 386 4.02 -12.51 21.83
C LEU A 386 4.06 -11.62 23.07
N GLU A 387 5.04 -10.75 23.19
CA GLU A 387 5.12 -9.76 24.27
C GLU A 387 3.96 -8.77 24.19
N ALA A 388 3.61 -8.30 22.99
CA ALA A 388 2.44 -7.44 22.81
C ALA A 388 1.11 -8.13 23.14
N LEU A 389 0.96 -9.43 22.83
CA LEU A 389 -0.20 -10.23 23.26
C LEU A 389 -0.27 -10.40 24.79
N HIS A 390 0.83 -10.28 25.49
CA HIS A 390 0.90 -10.26 26.97
C HIS A 390 0.73 -8.85 27.56
N GLY A 391 0.48 -7.83 26.72
CA GLY A 391 0.18 -6.47 27.15
C GLY A 391 1.38 -5.51 27.13
N ALA A 392 2.51 -5.91 26.54
CA ALA A 392 3.58 -4.98 26.24
C ALA A 392 3.22 -4.11 25.02
N GLU A 393 3.89 -2.99 24.85
CA GLU A 393 3.81 -2.18 23.65
C GLU A 393 4.40 -2.91 22.45
N LEU A 394 3.80 -2.75 21.27
CA LEU A 394 4.24 -3.45 20.06
C LEU A 394 5.52 -2.82 19.50
N ALA A 395 6.63 -3.50 19.72
CA ALA A 395 7.93 -3.16 19.12
C ALA A 395 8.12 -3.96 17.82
N VAL A 396 7.69 -3.42 16.67
CA VAL A 396 8.00 -4.01 15.35
C VAL A 396 9.12 -3.21 14.68
N ALA A 397 10.25 -3.89 14.46
CA ALA A 397 11.42 -3.35 13.79
C ALA A 397 11.44 -3.72 12.29
#